data_2fdeed5c7251502ab2b95bb2ffa77196
#
_entry.id   2fdeed5c7251502ab2b95bb2ffa77196
#
_cell.length_a   1.000
_cell.length_b   1.000
_cell.length_c   1.000
_cell.angle_alpha   90.00
_cell.angle_beta   90.00
_cell.angle_gamma   90.00
#
_symmetry.space_group_name_H-M   'P 1'
#
loop_
_entity.id
_entity.type
_entity.pdbx_description
1 polymer ?
#
loop_
_entity_poly.entity_id
_entity_poly.type
_entity_poly.pdbx_seq_one_letter_code
_entity_poly.pdbx_strand_id
1 'polypeptide(L)'
;MWRTVILALALLAMLTIGCVNPRSSAGFRLPDGDAERGKAAFLELKCYNCHTVSGVDLAVRGKEYAYLRSVVLGGETRRVRTYGELVTSIINPSHSLAPGYPKELITKDGKSAMADFNDTLTVHQLIDLVTFLQSHYQLVPPEIPGS
;
A
#
# COMPACT_ATOMS: atom_id res chain seq x y z
N MET A 1 -20.73 36.82 35.89
CA MET A 1 -20.50 35.38 35.90
C MET A 1 -21.21 34.64 34.74
N TRP A 2 -22.50 34.79 34.53
CA TRP A 2 -23.24 34.11 33.42
C TRP A 2 -22.69 34.44 32.01
N ARG A 3 -22.42 35.73 31.74
CA ARG A 3 -21.89 36.19 30.43
C ARG A 3 -20.51 35.61 30.10
N THR A 4 -19.68 35.42 31.11
CA THR A 4 -18.35 34.80 30.93
C THR A 4 -18.42 33.30 30.66
N VAL A 5 -19.39 32.59 31.27
CA VAL A 5 -19.64 31.17 31.03
C VAL A 5 -20.20 30.96 29.64
N ILE A 6 -21.11 31.80 29.14
CA ILE A 6 -21.66 31.71 27.78
C ILE A 6 -20.56 31.96 26.73
N LEU A 7 -19.68 32.94 26.93
CA LEU A 7 -18.56 33.21 26.04
C LEU A 7 -17.57 32.07 26.02
N ALA A 8 -17.28 31.46 27.16
CA ALA A 8 -16.39 30.30 27.25
C ALA A 8 -16.97 29.05 26.52
N LEU A 9 -18.28 28.80 26.67
CA LEU A 9 -18.97 27.72 25.97
C LEU A 9 -19.04 27.95 24.46
N ALA A 10 -19.26 29.19 24.00
CA ALA A 10 -19.25 29.53 22.59
C ALA A 10 -17.83 29.38 21.96
N LEU A 11 -16.80 29.74 22.72
CA LEU A 11 -15.40 29.57 22.28
C LEU A 11 -15.04 28.08 22.20
N LEU A 12 -15.50 27.27 23.15
CA LEU A 12 -15.26 25.83 23.16
C LEU A 12 -15.99 25.12 22.01
N ALA A 13 -17.20 25.58 21.65
CA ALA A 13 -17.95 25.04 20.51
C ALA A 13 -17.29 25.35 19.14
N MET A 14 -16.58 26.47 19.02
CA MET A 14 -15.83 26.79 17.79
C MET A 14 -14.58 25.95 17.57
N LEU A 15 -14.02 25.32 18.62
CA LEU A 15 -12.84 24.47 18.52
C LEU A 15 -13.15 23.05 17.99
N THR A 16 -14.43 22.68 17.87
CA THR A 16 -14.85 21.35 17.41
C THR A 16 -15.13 21.26 15.91
N ILE A 17 -14.98 22.36 15.15
CA ILE A 17 -15.07 22.32 13.68
C ILE A 17 -13.77 21.72 13.16
N GLY A 18 -13.66 20.40 13.25
CA GLY A 18 -12.57 19.65 12.66
C GLY A 18 -12.55 19.90 11.15
N CYS A 19 -11.44 20.40 10.61
CA CYS A 19 -11.25 20.54 9.18
C CYS A 19 -11.31 19.15 8.53
N VAL A 20 -12.43 18.80 7.93
CA VAL A 20 -12.57 17.59 7.12
C VAL A 20 -11.76 17.83 5.85
N ASN A 21 -10.62 17.13 5.72
CA ASN A 21 -9.82 17.17 4.51
C ASN A 21 -10.56 16.39 3.40
N PRO A 22 -11.05 17.03 2.33
CA PRO A 22 -11.78 16.34 1.25
C PRO A 22 -10.90 15.33 0.49
N ARG A 23 -9.57 15.39 0.63
CA ARG A 23 -8.62 14.39 0.09
C ARG A 23 -8.23 13.32 1.10
N SER A 24 -8.92 13.25 2.23
CA SER A 24 -8.74 12.19 3.21
C SER A 24 -9.15 10.83 2.63
N SER A 25 -8.45 9.77 3.00
CA SER A 25 -8.86 8.39 2.71
C SER A 25 -10.02 7.90 3.60
N ALA A 26 -10.55 8.74 4.48
CA ALA A 26 -11.69 8.39 5.33
C ALA A 26 -12.91 8.03 4.48
N GLY A 27 -13.53 6.89 4.76
CA GLY A 27 -14.66 6.36 3.99
C GLY A 27 -14.28 5.54 2.76
N PHE A 28 -12.99 5.50 2.37
CA PHE A 28 -12.54 4.63 1.28
C PHE A 28 -12.59 3.16 1.72
N ARG A 29 -13.36 2.35 0.98
CA ARG A 29 -13.42 0.89 1.17
C ARG A 29 -13.40 0.21 -0.19
N LEU A 30 -12.54 -0.80 -0.34
CA LEU A 30 -12.61 -1.70 -1.48
C LEU A 30 -13.68 -2.77 -1.20
N PRO A 31 -14.40 -3.24 -2.24
CA PRO A 31 -15.14 -4.49 -2.17
C PRO A 31 -14.21 -5.66 -1.86
N ASP A 32 -14.80 -6.80 -1.46
CA ASP A 32 -14.05 -8.04 -1.30
C ASP A 32 -13.54 -8.50 -2.67
N GLY A 33 -12.24 -8.81 -2.74
CA GLY A 33 -11.59 -9.31 -3.94
C GLY A 33 -11.31 -10.81 -3.83
N ASP A 34 -10.81 -11.37 -4.93
CA ASP A 34 -10.42 -12.77 -5.04
C ASP A 34 -8.90 -12.90 -5.19
N ALA A 35 -8.26 -13.59 -4.26
CA ALA A 35 -6.81 -13.70 -4.23
C ALA A 35 -6.25 -14.52 -5.41
N GLU A 36 -6.97 -15.52 -5.92
CA GLU A 36 -6.52 -16.31 -7.06
C GLU A 36 -6.59 -15.48 -8.35
N ARG A 37 -7.67 -14.71 -8.56
CA ARG A 37 -7.72 -13.75 -9.66
C ARG A 37 -6.68 -12.65 -9.51
N GLY A 38 -6.40 -12.22 -8.29
CA GLY A 38 -5.32 -11.28 -8.00
C GLY A 38 -3.94 -11.82 -8.37
N LYS A 39 -3.66 -13.09 -8.08
CA LYS A 39 -2.46 -13.78 -8.54
C LYS A 39 -2.40 -13.86 -10.07
N ALA A 40 -3.52 -14.17 -10.72
CA ALA A 40 -3.60 -14.17 -12.19
C ALA A 40 -3.31 -12.78 -12.77
N ALA A 41 -3.89 -11.71 -12.20
CA ALA A 41 -3.62 -10.34 -12.60
C ALA A 41 -2.15 -9.94 -12.39
N PHE A 42 -1.53 -10.38 -11.29
CA PHE A 42 -0.10 -10.17 -11.00
C PHE A 42 0.79 -10.77 -12.11
N LEU A 43 0.42 -11.93 -12.62
CA LEU A 43 1.12 -12.61 -13.71
C LEU A 43 0.84 -11.94 -15.06
N GLU A 44 -0.40 -11.62 -15.37
CA GLU A 44 -0.83 -10.98 -16.61
C GLU A 44 -0.15 -9.62 -16.81
N LEU A 45 -0.15 -8.79 -15.76
CA LEU A 45 0.48 -7.47 -15.73
C LEU A 45 2.01 -7.53 -15.58
N LYS A 46 2.59 -8.75 -15.52
CA LYS A 46 4.03 -8.98 -15.39
C LYS A 46 4.69 -8.29 -14.20
N CYS A 47 3.94 -8.13 -13.10
CA CYS A 47 4.46 -7.54 -11.86
C CYS A 47 5.69 -8.29 -11.34
N TYR A 48 5.77 -9.60 -11.64
CA TYR A 48 6.89 -10.47 -11.30
C TYR A 48 8.23 -10.04 -11.93
N ASN A 49 8.24 -9.19 -12.95
CA ASN A 49 9.50 -8.68 -13.51
C ASN A 49 10.31 -7.86 -12.50
N CYS A 50 9.60 -7.21 -11.55
CA CYS A 50 10.21 -6.35 -10.55
C CYS A 50 9.89 -6.78 -9.11
N HIS A 51 8.93 -7.69 -8.91
CA HIS A 51 8.48 -8.10 -7.59
C HIS A 51 8.54 -9.59 -7.37
N THR A 52 8.90 -9.99 -6.15
CA THR A 52 8.62 -11.33 -5.63
C THR A 52 7.55 -11.21 -4.55
N VAL A 53 6.77 -12.27 -4.34
CA VAL A 53 5.80 -12.35 -3.24
C VAL A 53 6.28 -13.42 -2.27
N SER A 54 6.41 -13.05 -1.00
CA SER A 54 6.89 -13.96 0.04
C SER A 54 5.98 -15.18 0.15
N GLY A 55 6.58 -16.37 0.16
CA GLY A 55 5.84 -17.64 0.24
C GLY A 55 5.12 -18.07 -1.04
N VAL A 56 5.28 -17.33 -2.16
CA VAL A 56 4.65 -17.67 -3.44
C VAL A 56 5.73 -18.06 -4.46
N ASP A 57 5.64 -19.30 -4.96
CA ASP A 57 6.39 -19.69 -6.13
C ASP A 57 5.69 -19.19 -7.41
N LEU A 58 6.33 -18.22 -8.05
CA LEU A 58 5.90 -17.70 -9.33
C LEU A 58 6.72 -18.43 -10.43
N ALA A 59 6.23 -19.57 -10.89
CA ALA A 59 6.89 -20.50 -11.80
C ALA A 59 7.36 -19.91 -13.16
N VAL A 60 7.11 -18.63 -13.41
CA VAL A 60 7.37 -17.92 -14.67
C VAL A 60 8.67 -17.12 -14.70
N ARG A 61 9.44 -17.13 -13.62
CA ARG A 61 10.66 -16.32 -13.54
C ARG A 61 11.84 -17.01 -14.20
N GLY A 62 12.27 -16.51 -15.34
CA GLY A 62 13.62 -16.81 -15.84
C GLY A 62 14.66 -16.41 -14.78
N LYS A 63 15.57 -17.33 -14.46
CA LYS A 63 16.56 -17.19 -13.38
C LYS A 63 17.45 -15.93 -13.44
N GLU A 64 17.51 -15.27 -14.59
CA GLU A 64 18.47 -14.19 -14.88
C GLU A 64 18.02 -12.81 -14.36
N TYR A 65 16.73 -12.54 -14.23
CA TYR A 65 16.22 -11.23 -13.76
C TYR A 65 15.95 -11.16 -12.26
N ALA A 66 16.12 -12.28 -11.55
CA ALA A 66 15.59 -12.46 -10.19
C ALA A 66 16.31 -11.65 -9.11
N TYR A 67 17.55 -11.22 -9.29
CA TYR A 67 18.39 -10.80 -8.16
C TYR A 67 18.71 -9.30 -8.10
N LEU A 68 18.63 -8.56 -9.19
CA LEU A 68 19.18 -7.20 -9.22
C LEU A 68 18.18 -6.08 -8.89
N ARG A 69 16.87 -6.31 -9.02
CA ARG A 69 15.85 -5.24 -8.81
C ARG A 69 14.56 -5.74 -8.17
N SER A 70 14.60 -6.84 -7.44
CA SER A 70 13.36 -7.39 -6.90
C SER A 70 12.97 -6.76 -5.58
N VAL A 71 11.90 -5.99 -5.58
CA VAL A 71 11.23 -5.56 -4.35
C VAL A 71 10.34 -6.69 -3.86
N VAL A 72 10.61 -7.19 -2.65
CA VAL A 72 9.83 -8.26 -2.01
C VAL A 72 8.52 -7.69 -1.49
N LEU A 73 7.41 -8.31 -1.86
CA LEU A 73 6.06 -8.03 -1.36
C LEU A 73 5.63 -9.14 -0.40
N GLY A 74 4.82 -8.79 0.60
CA GLY A 74 4.41 -9.76 1.62
C GLY A 74 5.49 -10.05 2.67
N GLY A 75 5.32 -11.15 3.40
CA GLY A 75 6.19 -11.55 4.49
C GLY A 75 5.85 -10.86 5.82
N GLU A 76 6.72 -11.05 6.80
CA GLU A 76 6.57 -10.47 8.12
C GLU A 76 6.67 -8.95 8.08
N THR A 77 5.77 -8.29 8.80
CA THR A 77 5.75 -6.84 8.94
C THR A 77 5.36 -6.44 10.35
N ARG A 78 5.97 -5.39 10.87
CA ARG A 78 5.61 -4.80 12.17
C ARG A 78 4.50 -3.75 12.05
N ARG A 79 4.03 -3.47 10.85
CA ARG A 79 2.99 -2.48 10.55
C ARG A 79 1.94 -3.08 9.62
N VAL A 80 0.67 -2.89 9.98
CA VAL A 80 -0.44 -3.28 9.11
C VAL A 80 -0.29 -2.61 7.74
N ARG A 81 -0.37 -3.40 6.69
CA ARG A 81 -0.48 -2.91 5.31
C ARG A 81 -1.95 -2.79 4.96
N THR A 82 -2.42 -1.55 4.90
CA THR A 82 -3.82 -1.26 4.59
C THR A 82 -4.10 -1.36 3.10
N TYR A 83 -5.37 -1.56 2.74
CA TYR A 83 -5.84 -1.48 1.34
C TYR A 83 -5.41 -0.17 0.69
N GLY A 84 -5.60 0.96 1.37
CA GLY A 84 -5.24 2.28 0.84
C GLY A 84 -3.76 2.41 0.53
N GLU A 85 -2.86 1.85 1.36
CA GLU A 85 -1.43 1.84 1.10
C GLU A 85 -1.07 1.00 -0.13
N LEU A 86 -1.66 -0.21 -0.26
CA LEU A 86 -1.40 -1.08 -1.40
C LEU A 86 -1.95 -0.49 -2.69
N VAL A 87 -3.19 0.02 -2.67
CA VAL A 87 -3.79 0.73 -3.80
C VAL A 87 -2.90 1.90 -4.22
N THR A 88 -2.51 2.76 -3.28
CA THR A 88 -1.68 3.93 -3.57
C THR A 88 -0.33 3.52 -4.15
N SER A 89 0.28 2.44 -3.66
CA SER A 89 1.55 1.93 -4.18
C SER A 89 1.44 1.44 -5.63
N ILE A 90 0.27 0.96 -6.05
CA ILE A 90 0.03 0.49 -7.42
C ILE A 90 -0.28 1.65 -8.36
N ILE A 91 -1.22 2.54 -7.99
CA ILE A 91 -1.71 3.60 -8.88
C ILE A 91 -0.91 4.90 -8.80
N ASN A 92 -0.08 5.08 -7.76
CA ASN A 92 0.81 6.23 -7.56
C ASN A 92 2.14 5.78 -6.95
N PRO A 93 2.94 4.98 -7.66
CA PRO A 93 4.14 4.34 -7.12
C PRO A 93 5.24 5.32 -6.69
N SER A 94 5.19 6.56 -7.18
CA SER A 94 6.12 7.62 -6.77
C SER A 94 5.73 8.32 -5.47
N HIS A 95 4.55 8.02 -4.92
CA HIS A 95 4.08 8.60 -3.65
C HIS A 95 5.01 8.25 -2.48
N SER A 96 5.50 7.00 -2.44
CA SER A 96 6.43 6.53 -1.42
C SER A 96 7.29 5.40 -1.98
N LEU A 97 8.59 5.60 -1.97
CA LEU A 97 9.52 4.58 -2.42
C LEU A 97 9.69 3.49 -1.35
N ALA A 98 9.95 2.26 -1.80
CA ALA A 98 10.16 1.13 -0.91
C ALA A 98 11.40 1.37 -0.01
N PRO A 99 11.25 1.33 1.33
CA PRO A 99 12.39 1.49 2.23
C PRO A 99 13.34 0.29 2.15
N GLY A 100 14.62 0.53 2.44
CA GLY A 100 15.62 -0.54 2.46
C GLY A 100 16.21 -0.93 1.09
N TYR A 101 15.80 -0.26 0.02
CA TYR A 101 16.34 -0.47 -1.32
C TYR A 101 17.17 0.75 -1.77
N PRO A 102 18.32 0.55 -2.45
CA PRO A 102 19.07 1.64 -3.06
C PRO A 102 18.20 2.40 -4.07
N LYS A 103 18.19 3.73 -3.98
CA LYS A 103 17.35 4.56 -4.86
C LYS A 103 17.66 4.33 -6.35
N GLU A 104 18.90 4.09 -6.68
CA GLU A 104 19.39 3.85 -8.02
C GLU A 104 18.74 2.60 -8.67
N LEU A 105 18.31 1.64 -7.85
CA LEU A 105 17.66 0.42 -8.31
C LEU A 105 16.15 0.58 -8.49
N ILE A 106 15.51 1.45 -7.70
CA ILE A 106 14.05 1.57 -7.62
C ILE A 106 13.52 2.90 -8.18
N THR A 107 14.41 3.78 -8.69
CA THR A 107 14.00 5.04 -9.32
C THR A 107 14.57 5.18 -10.72
N LYS A 108 13.85 5.94 -11.55
CA LYS A 108 14.27 6.43 -12.85
C LYS A 108 13.82 7.90 -12.97
N ASP A 109 14.75 8.77 -13.34
CA ASP A 109 14.47 10.23 -13.50
C ASP A 109 13.80 10.86 -12.26
N GLY A 110 14.24 10.44 -11.05
CA GLY A 110 13.73 10.94 -9.77
C GLY A 110 12.34 10.42 -9.36
N LYS A 111 11.73 9.54 -10.16
CA LYS A 111 10.45 8.89 -9.89
C LYS A 111 10.63 7.39 -9.64
N SER A 112 9.60 6.73 -9.12
CA SER A 112 9.58 5.26 -9.03
C SER A 112 9.86 4.63 -10.40
N ALA A 113 10.70 3.60 -10.42
CA ALA A 113 10.93 2.80 -11.64
C ALA A 113 9.77 1.82 -11.95
N MET A 114 8.78 1.71 -11.07
CA MET A 114 7.58 0.92 -11.30
C MET A 114 6.78 1.50 -12.46
N ALA A 115 6.30 0.64 -13.34
CA ALA A 115 5.47 1.06 -14.47
C ALA A 115 4.14 1.66 -13.99
N ASP A 116 3.62 2.61 -14.76
CA ASP A 116 2.28 3.13 -14.57
C ASP A 116 1.26 2.20 -15.24
N PHE A 117 0.29 1.74 -14.47
CA PHE A 117 -0.77 0.83 -14.91
C PHE A 117 -2.15 1.51 -14.97
N ASN A 118 -2.25 2.82 -14.71
CA ASN A 118 -3.52 3.51 -14.56
C ASN A 118 -4.42 3.44 -15.80
N ASP A 119 -3.83 3.34 -16.99
CA ASP A 119 -4.57 3.24 -18.25
C ASP A 119 -4.92 1.79 -18.66
N THR A 120 -4.34 0.79 -17.99
CA THR A 120 -4.50 -0.64 -18.38
C THR A 120 -5.13 -1.48 -17.29
N LEU A 121 -4.95 -1.12 -16.02
CA LEU A 121 -5.45 -1.85 -14.87
C LEU A 121 -6.94 -1.57 -14.67
N THR A 122 -7.77 -2.59 -14.75
CA THR A 122 -9.18 -2.45 -14.39
C THR A 122 -9.37 -2.33 -12.88
N VAL A 123 -10.49 -1.73 -12.45
CA VAL A 123 -10.84 -1.65 -11.02
C VAL A 123 -10.96 -3.04 -10.39
N HIS A 124 -11.53 -4.02 -11.12
CA HIS A 124 -11.62 -5.40 -10.63
C HIS A 124 -10.24 -6.02 -10.43
N GLN A 125 -9.34 -5.88 -11.40
CA GLN A 125 -7.96 -6.36 -11.25
C GLN A 125 -7.25 -5.70 -10.07
N LEU A 126 -7.46 -4.39 -9.84
CA LEU A 126 -6.87 -3.69 -8.70
C LEU A 126 -7.37 -4.25 -7.37
N ILE A 127 -8.70 -4.49 -7.23
CA ILE A 127 -9.31 -5.06 -6.04
C ILE A 127 -8.73 -6.45 -5.75
N ASP A 128 -8.74 -7.32 -6.75
CA ASP A 128 -8.25 -8.70 -6.64
C ASP A 128 -6.75 -8.74 -6.35
N LEU A 129 -5.95 -7.90 -7.02
CA LEU A 129 -4.52 -7.77 -6.82
C LEU A 129 -4.17 -7.33 -5.40
N VAL A 130 -4.88 -6.32 -4.86
CA VAL A 130 -4.69 -5.85 -3.48
C VAL A 130 -5.07 -6.95 -2.49
N THR A 131 -6.15 -7.69 -2.74
CA THR A 131 -6.56 -8.82 -1.91
C THR A 131 -5.50 -9.92 -1.90
N PHE A 132 -4.97 -10.28 -3.07
CA PHE A 132 -3.85 -11.23 -3.20
C PHE A 132 -2.63 -10.76 -2.41
N LEU A 133 -2.17 -9.54 -2.62
CA LEU A 133 -0.98 -9.04 -1.95
C LEU A 133 -1.16 -8.94 -0.45
N GLN A 134 -2.31 -8.46 0.03
CA GLN A 134 -2.57 -8.29 1.44
C GLN A 134 -2.60 -9.61 2.19
N SER A 135 -3.10 -10.69 1.58
CA SER A 135 -3.12 -12.03 2.18
C SER A 135 -1.73 -12.62 2.47
N HIS A 136 -0.69 -12.05 1.87
CA HIS A 136 0.70 -12.49 2.05
C HIS A 136 1.49 -11.67 3.07
N TYR A 137 0.89 -10.63 3.69
CA TYR A 137 1.53 -9.92 4.80
C TYR A 137 1.13 -10.54 6.14
N GLN A 138 2.12 -10.79 6.99
CA GLN A 138 1.95 -11.32 8.34
C GLN A 138 2.39 -10.29 9.36
N LEU A 139 1.46 -9.84 10.21
CA LEU A 139 1.78 -8.91 11.28
C LEU A 139 2.46 -9.66 12.41
N VAL A 140 3.69 -9.28 12.71
CA VAL A 140 4.45 -9.80 13.87
C VAL A 140 4.46 -8.77 15.00
N PRO A 141 4.24 -9.21 16.25
CA PRO A 141 4.33 -8.32 17.41
C PRO A 141 5.74 -7.73 17.52
N PRO A 142 5.90 -6.54 18.11
CA PRO A 142 7.21 -6.04 18.46
C PRO A 142 7.87 -6.98 19.46
N GLU A 143 9.17 -7.27 19.26
CA GLU A 143 9.96 -7.99 20.27
C GLU A 143 10.00 -7.16 21.55
N ILE A 144 9.56 -7.75 22.66
CA ILE A 144 9.69 -7.14 23.98
C ILE A 144 11.12 -7.43 24.43
N PRO A 145 12.00 -6.42 24.57
CA PRO A 145 13.35 -6.67 25.06
C PRO A 145 13.27 -7.21 26.50
N GLY A 146 13.72 -8.43 26.76
CA GLY A 146 13.91 -8.95 28.11
C GLY A 146 12.88 -9.97 28.61
N SER A 147 12.22 -10.73 27.75
CA SER A 147 11.52 -11.97 28.18
C SER A 147 12.40 -13.19 28.02
#